data_51b1cbe06d5ed3cc68df72101c44c77a
#
_entry.id   51b1cbe06d5ed3cc68df72101c44c77a
#
_cell.length_a   1.000
_cell.length_b   1.000
_cell.length_c   1.000
_cell.angle_alpha   90.00
_cell.angle_beta   90.00
_cell.angle_gamma   90.00
#
_symmetry.space_group_name_H-M   'P 1'
#
loop_
_entity.id
_entity.type
_entity.pdbx_description
1 polymer ?
#
loop_
_entity_poly.entity_id
_entity_poly.type
_entity_poly.pdbx_seq_one_letter_code
_entity_poly.pdbx_strand_id
1 'polypeptide(L)'
;MKDIKNIFRNVEKRLRASRWFEDEWEIYNRGTYLQLAKSNWYNGSQGGVHFETYIEAPQVKKKAFPVCMHAEEDCPSQAKFIDDFLQLEQARIRSWKGYQVIGDGYSICQRELPLNFKNLEERLLEELNRLRQLESSVDKVLQSLVR
;
A
#
# COMPACT_ATOMS: atom_id res chain seq x y z
N MET A 1 18.20 -12.01 -0.89
CA MET A 1 17.04 -11.90 0.02
C MET A 1 17.38 -11.27 1.36
N LYS A 2 18.59 -11.51 1.89
CA LYS A 2 19.06 -10.89 3.12
C LYS A 2 19.07 -9.37 3.02
N ASP A 3 19.54 -8.84 1.89
CA ASP A 3 19.58 -7.38 1.67
C ASP A 3 18.17 -6.78 1.62
N ILE A 4 17.23 -7.50 1.03
CA ILE A 4 15.84 -7.04 0.97
C ILE A 4 15.26 -6.96 2.38
N LYS A 5 15.50 -7.96 3.22
CA LYS A 5 15.03 -7.94 4.61
C LYS A 5 15.58 -6.76 5.40
N ASN A 6 16.86 -6.45 5.21
CA ASN A 6 17.49 -5.30 5.86
C ASN A 6 16.88 -3.98 5.36
N ILE A 7 16.65 -3.86 4.04
CA ILE A 7 16.05 -2.68 3.46
C ILE A 7 14.62 -2.50 3.97
N PHE A 8 13.82 -3.57 4.02
CA PHE A 8 12.45 -3.50 4.54
C PHE A 8 12.42 -3.11 6.01
N ARG A 9 13.38 -3.60 6.80
CA ARG A 9 13.51 -3.20 8.21
C ARG A 9 13.80 -1.70 8.33
N ASN A 10 14.70 -1.18 7.49
CA ASN A 10 15.00 0.25 7.49
C ASN A 10 13.82 1.10 7.03
N VAL A 11 13.09 0.64 6.02
CA VAL A 11 11.86 1.30 5.56
C VAL A 11 10.84 1.38 6.69
N GLU A 12 10.60 0.26 7.37
CA GLU A 12 9.68 0.25 8.51
C GLU A 12 10.10 1.24 9.59
N LYS A 13 11.37 1.23 9.96
CA LYS A 13 11.91 2.13 10.98
C LYS A 13 11.68 3.59 10.60
N ARG A 14 11.95 3.95 9.34
CA ARG A 14 11.81 5.32 8.87
C ARG A 14 10.33 5.73 8.76
N LEU A 15 9.45 4.83 8.35
CA LEU A 15 8.01 5.11 8.34
C LEU A 15 7.50 5.38 9.76
N ARG A 16 7.91 4.55 10.72
CA ARG A 16 7.50 4.73 12.13
C ARG A 16 8.01 6.03 12.73
N ALA A 17 9.10 6.58 12.22
CA ALA A 17 9.66 7.86 12.67
C ALA A 17 9.02 9.06 11.98
N SER A 18 8.14 8.85 11.01
CA SER A 18 7.48 9.93 10.28
C SER A 18 6.43 10.63 11.15
N ARG A 19 6.25 11.94 10.94
CA ARG A 19 5.31 12.73 11.75
C ARG A 19 3.87 12.24 11.63
N TRP A 20 3.49 11.74 10.46
CA TRP A 20 2.13 11.26 10.23
C TRP A 20 1.88 9.88 10.82
N PHE A 21 2.93 9.16 11.22
CA PHE A 21 2.79 7.81 11.76
C PHE A 21 2.37 7.89 13.22
N GLU A 22 1.07 7.95 13.44
CA GLU A 22 0.46 8.00 14.76
C GLU A 22 -0.04 6.62 15.16
N ASP A 23 -0.67 6.51 16.33
CA ASP A 23 -1.04 5.22 16.93
C ASP A 23 -1.95 4.36 16.07
N GLU A 24 -2.70 4.98 15.16
CA GLU A 24 -3.62 4.24 14.28
C GLU A 24 -2.91 3.46 13.19
N TRP A 25 -1.69 3.85 12.82
CA TRP A 25 -0.96 3.20 11.74
C TRP A 25 -0.29 1.92 12.21
N GLU A 26 -0.29 0.93 11.34
CA GLU A 26 0.31 -0.37 11.59
C GLU A 26 1.14 -0.81 10.39
N ILE A 27 2.25 -1.48 10.67
CA ILE A 27 3.09 -2.09 9.64
C ILE A 27 3.18 -3.58 9.92
N TYR A 28 2.87 -4.39 8.90
CA TYR A 28 3.11 -5.82 8.93
C TYR A 28 4.28 -6.10 8.00
N ASN A 29 5.39 -6.60 8.55
CA ASN A 29 6.65 -6.79 7.81
C ASN A 29 7.15 -8.22 7.99
N ARG A 30 7.13 -9.00 6.90
CA ARG A 30 7.65 -10.37 6.90
C ARG A 30 9.04 -10.48 6.27
N GLY A 31 9.70 -9.34 6.06
CA GLY A 31 11.05 -9.33 5.50
C GLY A 31 11.10 -9.15 3.99
N THR A 32 10.20 -9.78 3.25
CA THR A 32 10.11 -9.64 1.80
C THR A 32 8.72 -9.19 1.36
N TYR A 33 7.84 -8.97 2.33
CA TYR A 33 6.46 -8.52 2.14
C TYR A 33 6.16 -7.51 3.24
N LEU A 34 5.59 -6.37 2.87
CA LEU A 34 5.27 -5.30 3.82
C LEU A 34 3.90 -4.71 3.51
N GLN A 35 3.07 -4.60 4.55
CA GLN A 35 1.81 -3.88 4.48
C GLN A 35 1.83 -2.66 5.39
N LEU A 36 1.20 -1.58 4.94
CA LEU A 36 0.97 -0.36 5.70
C LEU A 36 -0.54 -0.09 5.71
N ALA A 37 -1.13 0.03 6.89
CA ALA A 37 -2.57 0.22 7.04
C ALA A 37 -2.88 0.90 8.36
N LYS A 38 -4.12 1.40 8.50
CA LYS A 38 -4.61 1.88 9.80
C LYS A 38 -5.44 0.78 10.45
N SER A 39 -5.43 0.75 11.78
CA SER A 39 -6.16 -0.27 12.55
C SER A 39 -7.65 -0.31 12.22
N ASN A 40 -8.25 0.85 11.92
CA ASN A 40 -9.67 0.94 11.58
C ASN A 40 -9.98 0.62 10.10
N TRP A 41 -9.00 0.15 9.33
CA TRP A 41 -9.20 -0.25 7.94
C TRP A 41 -9.51 -1.73 7.79
N TYR A 42 -9.95 -2.38 8.87
CA TYR A 42 -10.35 -3.79 8.88
C TYR A 42 -9.21 -4.73 8.49
N ASN A 43 -7.99 -4.38 8.90
CA ASN A 43 -6.78 -5.10 8.50
C ASN A 43 -6.22 -6.02 9.60
N GLY A 44 -7.04 -6.39 10.58
CA GLY A 44 -6.59 -7.19 11.73
C GLY A 44 -6.04 -8.56 11.37
N SER A 45 -6.46 -9.16 10.24
CA SER A 45 -5.95 -10.43 9.73
C SER A 45 -5.21 -10.25 8.41
N GLN A 46 -4.60 -9.08 8.20
CA GLN A 46 -3.92 -8.68 6.98
C GLN A 46 -4.84 -8.66 5.74
N GLY A 47 -6.14 -8.57 5.99
CA GLY A 47 -7.14 -8.30 4.96
C GLY A 47 -7.49 -6.81 4.92
N GLY A 48 -8.75 -6.47 4.70
CA GLY A 48 -9.25 -5.09 4.70
C GLY A 48 -8.56 -4.23 3.66
N VAL A 49 -8.37 -2.95 3.99
CA VAL A 49 -7.71 -1.98 3.10
C VAL A 49 -6.27 -1.79 3.55
N HIS A 50 -5.33 -1.83 2.61
CA HIS A 50 -3.92 -1.64 2.93
C HIS A 50 -3.12 -1.26 1.68
N PHE A 51 -1.96 -0.67 1.93
CA PHE A 51 -0.91 -0.50 0.92
C PHE A 51 0.11 -1.61 1.12
N GLU A 52 0.67 -2.12 0.03
CA GLU A 52 1.65 -3.20 0.16
C GLU A 52 2.72 -3.16 -0.91
N THR A 53 3.82 -3.81 -0.60
CA THR A 53 4.91 -4.07 -1.52
C THR A 53 5.52 -5.43 -1.17
N TYR A 54 6.06 -6.10 -2.16
CA TYR A 54 6.76 -7.36 -1.93
C TYR A 54 7.85 -7.56 -2.96
N ILE A 55 8.94 -8.18 -2.52
CA ILE A 55 10.07 -8.51 -3.39
C ILE A 55 10.51 -9.92 -3.01
N GLU A 56 9.92 -10.89 -3.68
CA GLU A 56 10.20 -12.30 -3.47
C GLU A 56 10.91 -12.87 -4.70
N ALA A 57 11.16 -14.17 -4.73
CA ALA A 57 11.97 -14.76 -5.80
C ALA A 57 11.53 -14.37 -7.23
N PRO A 58 10.21 -14.35 -7.55
CA PRO A 58 9.80 -13.94 -8.90
C PRO A 58 10.16 -12.49 -9.23
N GLN A 59 10.06 -11.59 -8.23
CA GLN A 59 10.40 -10.17 -8.43
C GLN A 59 11.90 -9.98 -8.64
N VAL A 60 12.70 -10.69 -7.88
CA VAL A 60 14.16 -10.65 -8.05
C VAL A 60 14.54 -11.15 -9.44
N LYS A 61 13.92 -12.24 -9.89
CA LYS A 61 14.19 -12.82 -11.21
C LYS A 61 13.85 -11.85 -12.34
N LYS A 62 12.68 -11.20 -12.28
CA LYS A 62 12.28 -10.27 -13.34
C LYS A 62 12.81 -8.86 -13.14
N LYS A 63 13.50 -8.61 -12.02
CA LYS A 63 14.10 -7.32 -11.67
C LYS A 63 13.09 -6.18 -11.60
N ALA A 64 11.88 -6.48 -11.12
CA ALA A 64 10.80 -5.52 -10.97
C ALA A 64 9.91 -5.94 -9.81
N PHE A 65 9.30 -4.95 -9.13
CA PHE A 65 8.45 -5.22 -7.98
C PHE A 65 7.28 -4.24 -7.94
N PRO A 66 6.14 -4.64 -7.33
CA PRO A 66 4.98 -3.77 -7.27
C PRO A 66 4.92 -2.98 -5.96
N VAL A 67 4.31 -1.80 -6.05
CA VAL A 67 3.75 -1.09 -4.91
C VAL A 67 2.28 -0.89 -5.24
N CYS A 68 1.37 -1.27 -4.33
CA CYS A 68 -0.04 -1.35 -4.67
C CYS A 68 -0.95 -1.03 -3.48
N MET A 69 -2.23 -0.86 -3.80
CA MET A 69 -3.29 -0.70 -2.81
C MET A 69 -4.36 -1.75 -3.07
N HIS A 70 -4.75 -2.44 -2.01
CA HIS A 70 -5.77 -3.49 -2.05
C HIS A 70 -6.90 -3.19 -1.09
N ALA A 71 -8.09 -3.67 -1.42
CA ALA A 71 -9.21 -3.82 -0.50
C ALA A 71 -9.65 -5.26 -0.58
N GLU A 72 -9.35 -6.03 0.45
CA GLU A 72 -9.61 -7.47 0.50
C GLU A 72 -11.07 -7.76 0.89
N GLU A 73 -11.42 -9.05 0.94
CA GLU A 73 -12.79 -9.48 1.24
C GLU A 73 -13.28 -9.02 2.61
N ASP A 74 -12.39 -8.81 3.56
CA ASP A 74 -12.72 -8.34 4.90
C ASP A 74 -13.19 -6.89 4.92
N CYS A 75 -12.96 -6.16 3.83
CA CYS A 75 -13.43 -4.78 3.72
C CYS A 75 -14.96 -4.78 3.60
N PRO A 76 -15.68 -4.04 4.47
CA PRO A 76 -17.14 -3.96 4.35
C PRO A 76 -17.55 -3.47 2.98
N SER A 77 -18.47 -4.19 2.33
CA SER A 77 -18.95 -3.85 0.98
C SER A 77 -17.80 -3.57 0.01
N GLN A 78 -16.89 -4.54 -0.11
CA GLN A 78 -15.65 -4.41 -0.88
C GLN A 78 -15.83 -3.72 -2.25
N ALA A 79 -16.76 -4.21 -3.06
CA ALA A 79 -16.98 -3.66 -4.40
C ALA A 79 -17.43 -2.20 -4.35
N LYS A 80 -18.36 -1.88 -3.44
CA LYS A 80 -18.83 -0.50 -3.28
C LYS A 80 -17.73 0.40 -2.74
N PHE A 81 -16.92 -0.11 -1.80
CA PHE A 81 -15.76 0.65 -1.31
C PHE A 81 -14.85 1.05 -2.47
N ILE A 82 -14.48 0.09 -3.32
CA ILE A 82 -13.58 0.34 -4.44
C ILE A 82 -14.18 1.37 -5.39
N ASP A 83 -15.46 1.22 -5.75
CA ASP A 83 -16.12 2.16 -6.65
C ASP A 83 -16.17 3.57 -6.07
N ASP A 84 -16.60 3.71 -4.82
CA ASP A 84 -16.73 5.01 -4.18
C ASP A 84 -15.36 5.67 -3.98
N PHE A 85 -14.37 4.88 -3.59
CA PHE A 85 -13.00 5.35 -3.42
C PHE A 85 -12.43 5.87 -4.74
N LEU A 86 -12.60 5.11 -5.82
CA LEU A 86 -12.07 5.50 -7.13
C LEU A 86 -12.77 6.73 -7.69
N GLN A 87 -14.06 6.92 -7.40
CA GLN A 87 -14.73 8.18 -7.78
C GLN A 87 -14.03 9.39 -7.19
N LEU A 88 -13.50 9.24 -5.96
CA LEU A 88 -12.80 10.35 -5.30
C LEU A 88 -11.35 10.49 -5.79
N GLU A 89 -10.66 9.38 -6.05
CA GLU A 89 -9.20 9.42 -6.17
C GLU A 89 -8.62 8.94 -7.51
N GLN A 90 -9.43 8.41 -8.42
CA GLN A 90 -8.85 7.86 -9.65
C GLN A 90 -8.08 8.90 -10.46
N ALA A 91 -8.55 10.14 -10.49
CA ALA A 91 -7.86 11.21 -11.23
C ALA A 91 -6.48 11.48 -10.64
N ARG A 92 -6.39 11.53 -9.30
CA ARG A 92 -5.10 11.74 -8.61
C ARG A 92 -4.16 10.58 -8.88
N ILE A 93 -4.65 9.35 -8.74
CA ILE A 93 -3.82 8.15 -8.95
C ILE A 93 -3.29 8.11 -10.38
N ARG A 94 -4.14 8.40 -11.36
CA ARG A 94 -3.73 8.43 -12.77
C ARG A 94 -2.71 9.54 -13.07
N SER A 95 -2.68 10.60 -12.27
CA SER A 95 -1.68 11.66 -12.43
C SER A 95 -0.30 11.24 -11.92
N TRP A 96 -0.21 10.19 -11.11
CA TRP A 96 1.06 9.70 -10.60
C TRP A 96 1.76 8.84 -11.64
N LYS A 97 3.01 9.19 -11.94
CA LYS A 97 3.79 8.48 -12.97
C LYS A 97 3.85 6.98 -12.69
N GLY A 98 3.47 6.19 -13.68
CA GLY A 98 3.60 4.74 -13.63
C GLY A 98 2.47 4.02 -12.89
N TYR A 99 1.56 4.72 -12.23
CA TYR A 99 0.43 4.09 -11.56
C TYR A 99 -0.66 3.72 -12.54
N GLN A 100 -1.25 2.55 -12.30
CA GLN A 100 -2.41 2.06 -13.03
C GLN A 100 -3.58 1.89 -12.08
N VAL A 101 -4.75 2.42 -12.46
CA VAL A 101 -6.00 2.15 -11.74
C VAL A 101 -6.52 0.82 -12.26
N ILE A 102 -6.79 -0.12 -11.35
CA ILE A 102 -7.29 -1.45 -11.70
C ILE A 102 -8.78 -1.55 -11.37
N GLY A 103 -9.13 -1.42 -10.08
CA GLY A 103 -10.54 -1.38 -9.66
C GLY A 103 -11.30 -2.67 -9.86
N ASP A 104 -10.61 -3.80 -9.93
CA ASP A 104 -11.22 -5.11 -10.17
C ASP A 104 -10.75 -6.10 -9.10
N GLY A 105 -11.68 -6.93 -8.61
CA GLY A 105 -11.39 -7.85 -7.53
C GLY A 105 -10.98 -7.11 -6.26
N TYR A 106 -9.81 -7.42 -5.75
CA TYR A 106 -9.25 -6.77 -4.56
C TYR A 106 -8.27 -5.65 -4.89
N SER A 107 -7.88 -5.50 -6.14
CA SER A 107 -6.82 -4.55 -6.54
C SER A 107 -7.41 -3.20 -6.93
N ILE A 108 -6.94 -2.14 -6.29
CA ILE A 108 -7.40 -0.77 -6.56
C ILE A 108 -6.45 -0.09 -7.53
N CYS A 109 -5.16 -0.07 -7.22
CA CYS A 109 -4.15 0.52 -8.08
C CYS A 109 -2.79 -0.09 -7.80
N GLN A 110 -1.88 0.08 -8.76
CA GLN A 110 -0.51 -0.40 -8.58
C GLN A 110 0.46 0.33 -9.49
N ARG A 111 1.72 0.28 -9.10
CA ARG A 111 2.84 0.68 -9.93
C ARG A 111 3.91 -0.40 -9.85
N GLU A 112 4.45 -0.80 -10.99
CA GLU A 112 5.62 -1.67 -11.04
C GLU A 112 6.87 -0.82 -11.18
N LEU A 113 7.88 -1.07 -10.32
CA LEU A 113 9.13 -0.33 -10.32
C LEU A 113 10.28 -1.26 -10.68
N PRO A 114 11.32 -0.72 -11.36
CA PRO A 114 12.54 -1.50 -11.57
C PRO A 114 13.24 -1.74 -10.22
N LEU A 115 13.73 -2.96 -10.03
CA LEU A 115 14.45 -3.32 -8.82
C LEU A 115 15.91 -2.90 -8.94
N ASN A 116 16.28 -1.92 -8.11
CA ASN A 116 17.65 -1.43 -8.02
C ASN A 116 18.00 -1.27 -6.54
N PHE A 117 18.87 -2.12 -6.03
CA PHE A 117 19.22 -2.13 -4.61
C PHE A 117 19.85 -0.82 -4.13
N LYS A 118 20.49 -0.07 -5.02
CA LYS A 118 21.15 1.19 -4.65
C LYS A 118 20.14 2.27 -4.22
N ASN A 119 18.93 2.25 -4.75
CA ASN A 119 17.92 3.25 -4.43
C ASN A 119 16.61 2.65 -3.87
N LEU A 120 16.60 1.36 -3.58
CA LEU A 120 15.37 0.66 -3.20
C LEU A 120 14.73 1.26 -1.96
N GLU A 121 15.51 1.51 -0.91
CA GLU A 121 14.96 2.07 0.33
C GLU A 121 14.25 3.40 0.08
N GLU A 122 14.90 4.31 -0.65
CA GLU A 122 14.33 5.63 -0.95
C GLU A 122 13.10 5.52 -1.84
N ARG A 123 13.13 4.61 -2.82
CA ARG A 123 11.99 4.40 -3.71
C ARG A 123 10.77 3.87 -2.94
N LEU A 124 10.99 2.91 -2.05
CA LEU A 124 9.91 2.38 -1.24
C LEU A 124 9.29 3.46 -0.35
N LEU A 125 10.13 4.26 0.30
CA LEU A 125 9.64 5.35 1.14
C LEU A 125 8.85 6.37 0.32
N GLU A 126 9.36 6.75 -0.85
CA GLU A 126 8.68 7.69 -1.73
C GLU A 126 7.29 7.18 -2.12
N GLU A 127 7.19 5.92 -2.54
CA GLU A 127 5.92 5.39 -3.01
C GLU A 127 4.93 5.14 -1.86
N LEU A 128 5.39 4.64 -0.72
CA LEU A 128 4.51 4.44 0.43
C LEU A 128 4.01 5.78 0.99
N ASN A 129 4.86 6.80 1.00
CA ASN A 129 4.43 8.15 1.39
C ASN A 129 3.43 8.73 0.38
N ARG A 130 3.59 8.40 -0.90
CA ARG A 130 2.63 8.83 -1.93
C ARG A 130 1.27 8.18 -1.71
N LEU A 131 1.25 6.86 -1.52
CA LEU A 131 0.01 6.13 -1.27
C LEU A 131 -0.68 6.61 0.01
N ARG A 132 0.10 6.94 1.05
CA ARG A 132 -0.44 7.45 2.31
C ARG A 132 -1.29 8.72 2.12
N GLN A 133 -1.06 9.48 1.05
CA GLN A 133 -1.89 10.65 0.75
C GLN A 133 -3.35 10.30 0.50
N LEU A 134 -3.66 9.03 0.26
CA LEU A 134 -5.02 8.56 0.05
C LEU A 134 -5.77 8.28 1.36
N GLU A 135 -5.12 8.46 2.49
CA GLU A 135 -5.66 8.13 3.82
C GLU A 135 -7.04 8.72 4.08
N SER A 136 -7.20 10.02 3.86
CA SER A 136 -8.47 10.69 4.19
C SER A 136 -9.63 10.19 3.36
N SER A 137 -9.39 9.82 2.10
CA SER A 137 -10.44 9.25 1.26
C SER A 137 -10.81 7.83 1.69
N VAL A 138 -9.82 7.03 2.11
CA VAL A 138 -10.12 5.71 2.68
C VAL A 138 -11.01 5.84 3.90
N ASP A 139 -10.61 6.72 4.85
CA ASP A 139 -11.39 6.95 6.06
C ASP A 139 -12.81 7.40 5.74
N LYS A 140 -12.95 8.35 4.83
CA LYS A 140 -14.25 8.92 4.45
C LYS A 140 -15.18 7.84 3.89
N VAL A 141 -14.68 7.03 2.96
CA VAL A 141 -15.50 5.99 2.32
C VAL A 141 -15.86 4.90 3.32
N LEU A 142 -14.90 4.43 4.12
CA LEU A 142 -15.19 3.41 5.14
C LEU A 142 -16.25 3.89 6.13
N GLN A 143 -16.17 5.13 6.59
CA GLN A 143 -17.16 5.69 7.50
C GLN A 143 -18.55 5.71 6.90
N SER A 144 -18.67 5.99 5.60
CA SER A 144 -19.97 6.02 4.92
C SER A 144 -20.59 4.62 4.78
N LEU A 145 -19.76 3.58 4.72
CA LEU A 145 -20.23 2.21 4.49
C LEU A 145 -20.66 1.49 5.78
N VAL A 146 -20.21 1.95 6.94
CA VAL A 146 -20.52 1.28 8.23
C VAL A 146 -21.58 2.02 9.04
N ARG A 147 -22.25 2.97 8.46
CA ARG A 147 -23.36 3.69 9.12
C ARG A 147 -24.66 2.90 9.05
#